data_196b7eca31eebc4cdee28d3bfd6569f6
#
_entry.id   196b7eca31eebc4cdee28d3bfd6569f6
#
_cell.length_a   1.000
_cell.length_b   1.000
_cell.length_c   1.000
_cell.angle_alpha   90.00
_cell.angle_beta   90.00
_cell.angle_gamma   90.00
#
_symmetry.space_group_name_H-M   'P 1'
#
loop_
_entity.id
_entity.type
_entity.pdbx_description
1 polymer ?
#
loop_
_entity_poly.entity_id
_entity_poly.type
_entity_poly.pdbx_seq_one_letter_code
_entity_poly.pdbx_strand_id
1 'polypeptide(L)'
;MKPRIPLLAMLVFALLGSFGVYGLLTYSRTISSSGILKAINVEIYWEQSCTQVVENVDWGYAEPGDTVSKTIYVKNSGNAPLTLSLSYSDWAPVEAGDFITLAWDQEGTTVNAGDVQQAILTLTVSNNIAGVTDFSFNIIIEGSG
;
A
#
# COMPACT_ATOMS: atom_id res chain seq x y z
N MET A 1 -30.95 -23.54 -57.85
CA MET A 1 -29.87 -22.54 -57.80
C MET A 1 -29.35 -22.47 -56.38
N LYS A 2 -28.14 -22.89 -56.13
CA LYS A 2 -27.49 -22.67 -54.81
C LYS A 2 -26.86 -21.26 -54.81
N PRO A 3 -27.15 -20.41 -53.83
CA PRO A 3 -26.48 -19.13 -53.77
C PRO A 3 -24.97 -19.31 -53.49
N ARG A 4 -24.15 -18.89 -54.42
CA ARG A 4 -22.72 -18.82 -54.21
C ARG A 4 -22.43 -17.56 -53.42
N ILE A 5 -22.14 -17.72 -52.13
CA ILE A 5 -21.60 -16.64 -51.31
C ILE A 5 -20.22 -16.31 -51.88
N PRO A 6 -19.96 -15.09 -52.33
CA PRO A 6 -18.66 -14.76 -52.89
C PRO A 6 -17.59 -14.86 -51.79
N LEU A 7 -16.49 -15.48 -52.12
CA LEU A 7 -15.34 -15.71 -51.25
C LEU A 7 -14.86 -14.43 -50.54
N LEU A 8 -15.11 -13.28 -51.17
CA LEU A 8 -14.77 -11.95 -50.65
C LEU A 8 -15.58 -11.59 -49.38
N ALA A 9 -16.85 -12.02 -49.27
CA ALA A 9 -17.70 -11.76 -48.11
C ALA A 9 -17.25 -12.58 -46.88
N MET A 10 -16.70 -13.79 -47.15
CA MET A 10 -16.16 -14.65 -46.09
C MET A 10 -14.84 -14.11 -45.51
N LEU A 11 -14.02 -13.47 -46.34
CA LEU A 11 -12.73 -12.90 -45.96
C LEU A 11 -12.93 -11.63 -45.07
N VAL A 12 -13.96 -10.83 -45.40
CA VAL A 12 -14.30 -9.61 -44.63
C VAL A 12 -14.86 -9.96 -43.24
N PHE A 13 -15.62 -11.05 -43.13
CA PHE A 13 -16.15 -11.51 -41.83
C PHE A 13 -15.03 -12.10 -40.95
N ALA A 14 -14.04 -12.77 -41.51
CA ALA A 14 -12.88 -13.27 -40.75
C ALA A 14 -11.97 -12.14 -40.24
N LEU A 15 -11.83 -11.03 -40.99
CA LEU A 15 -11.06 -9.87 -40.58
C LEU A 15 -11.77 -9.06 -39.46
N LEU A 16 -13.10 -8.98 -39.47
CA LEU A 16 -13.88 -8.28 -38.41
C LEU A 16 -13.92 -9.07 -37.11
N GLY A 17 -13.80 -10.41 -37.14
CA GLY A 17 -13.74 -11.25 -35.95
C GLY A 17 -12.42 -11.16 -35.18
N SER A 18 -11.33 -10.77 -35.84
CA SER A 18 -10.02 -10.70 -35.18
C SER A 18 -9.76 -9.38 -34.46
N PHE A 19 -10.46 -8.32 -34.76
CA PHE A 19 -10.31 -7.03 -34.07
C PHE A 19 -11.04 -6.96 -32.71
N GLY A 20 -12.05 -7.80 -32.47
CA GLY A 20 -12.82 -7.82 -31.21
C GLY A 20 -12.12 -8.48 -30.01
N VAL A 21 -11.04 -9.26 -30.25
CA VAL A 21 -10.34 -10.01 -29.20
C VAL A 21 -9.22 -9.23 -28.55
N TYR A 22 -8.63 -8.25 -29.24
CA TYR A 22 -7.51 -7.45 -28.71
C TYR A 22 -7.92 -6.42 -27.63
N GLY A 23 -9.18 -6.02 -27.55
CA GLY A 23 -9.69 -5.04 -26.61
C GLY A 23 -10.08 -5.61 -25.23
N LEU A 24 -10.04 -6.95 -25.02
CA LEU A 24 -10.51 -7.61 -23.80
C LEU A 24 -9.39 -8.16 -22.90
N LEU A 25 -8.13 -8.06 -23.31
CA LEU A 25 -6.98 -8.46 -22.51
C LEU A 25 -6.51 -7.28 -21.65
N THR A 26 -7.28 -6.95 -20.61
CA THR A 26 -6.84 -6.01 -19.58
C THR A 26 -5.97 -6.79 -18.58
N TYR A 27 -4.67 -6.53 -18.56
CA TYR A 27 -3.77 -7.05 -17.54
C TYR A 27 -3.84 -6.15 -16.32
N SER A 28 -4.53 -6.57 -15.26
CA SER A 28 -4.42 -5.93 -13.95
C SER A 28 -3.56 -6.81 -13.03
N ARG A 29 -2.54 -6.24 -12.41
CA ARG A 29 -1.77 -6.86 -11.33
C ARG A 29 -2.18 -6.22 -10.03
N THR A 30 -2.72 -7.02 -9.11
CA THR A 30 -3.02 -6.60 -7.74
C THR A 30 -2.02 -7.23 -6.79
N ILE A 31 -1.56 -6.46 -5.81
CA ILE A 31 -0.62 -6.90 -4.77
C ILE A 31 -1.34 -6.81 -3.44
N SER A 32 -1.41 -7.92 -2.71
CA SER A 32 -1.90 -7.94 -1.34
C SER A 32 -0.81 -7.44 -0.40
N SER A 33 -1.17 -6.59 0.55
CA SER A 33 -0.20 -5.98 1.46
C SER A 33 -0.72 -5.93 2.89
N SER A 34 0.17 -6.08 3.85
CA SER A 34 -0.11 -5.88 5.27
C SER A 34 1.11 -5.35 6.00
N GLY A 35 0.88 -4.72 7.14
CA GLY A 35 1.95 -4.25 8.02
C GLY A 35 1.59 -4.56 9.47
N ILE A 36 2.54 -5.09 10.25
CA ILE A 36 2.41 -5.25 11.70
C ILE A 36 3.04 -4.03 12.35
N LEU A 37 2.28 -3.32 13.18
CA LEU A 37 2.73 -2.12 13.85
C LEU A 37 3.26 -2.44 15.24
N LYS A 38 4.46 -1.95 15.56
CA LYS A 38 5.05 -1.95 16.90
C LYS A 38 5.23 -0.51 17.36
N ALA A 39 4.79 -0.20 18.55
CA ALA A 39 4.95 1.11 19.17
C ALA A 39 5.85 1.00 20.41
N ILE A 40 6.83 1.90 20.53
CA ILE A 40 7.80 1.96 21.63
C ILE A 40 7.67 3.32 22.30
N ASN A 41 7.30 3.33 23.59
CA ASN A 41 7.07 4.51 24.40
C ASN A 41 5.92 5.44 23.94
N VAL A 42 5.15 5.00 22.98
CA VAL A 42 3.98 5.68 22.42
C VAL A 42 2.84 4.67 22.27
N GLU A 43 1.64 5.16 22.13
CA GLU A 43 0.46 4.37 21.79
C GLU A 43 -0.08 4.84 20.44
N ILE A 44 -0.53 3.91 19.60
CA ILE A 44 -0.99 4.22 18.25
C ILE A 44 -2.46 3.85 18.11
N TYR A 45 -3.23 4.80 17.59
CA TYR A 45 -4.68 4.68 17.45
C TYR A 45 -5.14 5.02 16.03
N TRP A 46 -6.33 4.51 15.65
CA TRP A 46 -6.96 4.83 14.38
C TRP A 46 -7.69 6.18 14.39
N GLU A 47 -8.01 6.71 15.57
CA GLU A 47 -8.75 7.95 15.71
C GLU A 47 -8.20 8.83 16.85
N GLN A 48 -8.48 10.10 16.77
CA GLN A 48 -8.01 11.09 17.75
C GLN A 48 -8.54 10.86 19.18
N SER A 49 -9.68 10.19 19.32
CA SER A 49 -10.24 9.83 20.62
C SER A 49 -9.47 8.73 21.36
N CYS A 50 -8.52 8.08 20.68
CA CYS A 50 -7.66 7.04 21.24
C CYS A 50 -8.43 5.87 21.86
N THR A 51 -9.41 5.34 21.14
CA THR A 51 -10.22 4.20 21.57
C THR A 51 -9.90 2.91 20.81
N GLN A 52 -9.43 3.00 19.54
CA GLN A 52 -9.08 1.84 18.70
C GLN A 52 -7.58 1.79 18.45
N VAL A 53 -6.92 0.88 19.13
CA VAL A 53 -5.47 0.63 18.97
C VAL A 53 -5.18 0.07 17.59
N VAL A 54 -4.11 0.55 16.97
CA VAL A 54 -3.57 -0.01 15.73
C VAL A 54 -2.65 -1.17 16.07
N GLU A 55 -3.04 -2.37 15.72
CA GLU A 55 -2.18 -3.57 15.83
C GLU A 55 -1.57 -3.96 14.50
N ASN A 56 -2.32 -3.72 13.42
CA ASN A 56 -1.98 -4.08 12.06
C ASN A 56 -2.45 -2.98 11.11
N VAL A 57 -1.67 -2.72 10.08
CA VAL A 57 -2.04 -1.81 8.99
C VAL A 57 -2.28 -2.63 7.73
N ASP A 58 -3.53 -2.74 7.34
CA ASP A 58 -3.92 -3.36 6.07
C ASP A 58 -3.86 -2.29 4.97
N TRP A 59 -2.91 -2.45 4.05
CA TRP A 59 -2.74 -1.55 2.92
C TRP A 59 -3.71 -1.82 1.77
N GLY A 60 -4.45 -2.95 1.84
CA GLY A 60 -5.35 -3.39 0.79
C GLY A 60 -4.59 -3.90 -0.43
N TYR A 61 -5.22 -3.77 -1.59
CA TYR A 61 -4.61 -4.13 -2.86
C TYR A 61 -3.92 -2.90 -3.44
N ALA A 62 -2.69 -3.08 -3.91
CA ALA A 62 -1.92 -2.07 -4.59
C ALA A 62 -1.45 -2.56 -5.98
N GLU A 63 -1.27 -1.65 -6.90
CA GLU A 63 -0.71 -1.92 -8.23
C GLU A 63 0.68 -1.28 -8.35
N PRO A 64 1.52 -1.73 -9.30
CA PRO A 64 2.78 -1.05 -9.58
C PRO A 64 2.58 0.45 -9.83
N GLY A 65 3.32 1.28 -9.13
CA GLY A 65 3.21 2.74 -9.19
C GLY A 65 2.21 3.37 -8.23
N ASP A 66 1.46 2.57 -7.47
CA ASP A 66 0.49 3.11 -6.52
C ASP A 66 1.16 3.74 -5.30
N THR A 67 0.45 4.71 -4.76
CA THR A 67 0.73 5.31 -3.46
C THR A 67 -0.52 5.19 -2.59
N VAL A 68 -0.38 4.58 -1.42
CA VAL A 68 -1.47 4.36 -0.47
C VAL A 68 -1.15 5.05 0.84
N SER A 69 -2.10 5.83 1.37
CA SER A 69 -1.92 6.54 2.64
C SER A 69 -2.89 6.03 3.71
N LYS A 70 -2.42 5.99 4.95
CA LYS A 70 -3.21 5.68 6.14
C LYS A 70 -2.96 6.74 7.20
N THR A 71 -4.02 7.24 7.80
CA THR A 71 -3.94 8.19 8.92
C THR A 71 -3.97 7.42 10.24
N ILE A 72 -3.03 7.74 11.12
CA ILE A 72 -2.95 7.21 12.48
C ILE A 72 -2.75 8.36 13.47
N TYR A 73 -2.94 8.08 14.74
CA TYR A 73 -2.77 9.03 15.84
C TYR A 73 -1.79 8.46 16.85
N VAL A 74 -0.72 9.21 17.09
CA VAL A 74 0.37 8.84 17.99
C VAL A 74 0.16 9.58 19.30
N LYS A 75 -0.04 8.86 20.39
CA LYS A 75 -0.23 9.40 21.73
C LYS A 75 1.03 9.20 22.56
N ASN A 76 1.51 10.27 23.17
CA ASN A 76 2.50 10.20 24.23
C ASN A 76 1.80 9.98 25.57
N SER A 77 1.76 8.75 26.04
CA SER A 77 1.16 8.40 27.34
C SER A 77 2.11 8.59 28.53
N GLY A 78 3.33 9.06 28.28
CA GLY A 78 4.33 9.33 29.30
C GLY A 78 4.16 10.70 29.98
N ASN A 79 5.16 11.08 30.75
CA ASN A 79 5.20 12.32 31.52
C ASN A 79 6.28 13.31 31.06
N ALA A 80 6.93 13.03 29.94
CA ALA A 80 7.96 13.88 29.32
C ALA A 80 7.74 13.98 27.81
N PRO A 81 8.23 15.04 27.13
CA PRO A 81 8.17 15.15 25.69
C PRO A 81 8.96 14.02 25.02
N LEU A 82 8.46 13.54 23.87
CA LEU A 82 9.11 12.52 23.04
C LEU A 82 9.31 13.04 21.63
N THR A 83 10.45 12.66 21.02
CA THR A 83 10.70 12.88 19.59
C THR A 83 10.39 11.61 18.83
N LEU A 84 9.60 11.72 17.78
CA LEU A 84 9.10 10.59 17.02
C LEU A 84 10.06 10.18 15.91
N SER A 85 10.19 8.87 15.69
CA SER A 85 10.88 8.28 14.54
C SER A 85 10.13 7.08 13.99
N LEU A 86 10.27 6.86 12.68
CA LEU A 86 9.71 5.72 11.95
C LEU A 86 10.83 4.84 11.43
N SER A 87 10.69 3.55 11.63
CA SER A 87 11.50 2.55 10.94
C SER A 87 10.64 1.36 10.53
N TYR A 88 11.19 0.49 9.70
CA TYR A 88 10.53 -0.72 9.25
C TYR A 88 11.54 -1.84 9.05
N SER A 89 11.07 -3.08 9.17
CA SER A 89 11.91 -4.27 9.09
C SER A 89 11.12 -5.49 8.63
N ASP A 90 11.84 -6.59 8.45
CA ASP A 90 11.26 -7.93 8.25
C ASP A 90 10.32 -8.01 7.03
N TRP A 91 10.77 -7.47 5.90
CA TRP A 91 10.07 -7.65 4.64
C TRP A 91 9.94 -9.12 4.27
N ALA A 92 8.74 -9.53 3.93
CA ALA A 92 8.43 -10.86 3.42
C ALA A 92 7.53 -10.76 2.18
N PRO A 93 8.00 -11.16 0.98
CA PRO A 93 9.36 -11.59 0.68
C PRO A 93 10.39 -10.46 0.85
N VAL A 94 11.65 -10.81 1.09
CA VAL A 94 12.74 -9.83 1.32
C VAL A 94 12.87 -8.85 0.17
N GLU A 95 12.68 -9.31 -1.06
CA GLU A 95 12.75 -8.51 -2.29
C GLU A 95 11.70 -7.40 -2.35
N ALA A 96 10.60 -7.51 -1.62
CA ALA A 96 9.59 -6.47 -1.57
C ALA A 96 10.14 -5.13 -1.08
N GLY A 97 11.10 -5.16 -0.16
CA GLY A 97 11.77 -3.97 0.36
C GLY A 97 12.60 -3.19 -0.67
N ASP A 98 12.96 -3.82 -1.80
CA ASP A 98 13.65 -3.13 -2.91
C ASP A 98 12.70 -2.30 -3.77
N PHE A 99 11.40 -2.59 -3.73
CA PHE A 99 10.38 -1.98 -4.58
C PHE A 99 9.33 -1.17 -3.84
N ILE A 100 9.25 -1.33 -2.53
CA ILE A 100 8.21 -0.70 -1.71
C ILE A 100 8.88 0.15 -0.64
N THR A 101 8.42 1.39 -0.49
CA THR A 101 8.90 2.32 0.53
C THR A 101 7.77 2.75 1.43
N LEU A 102 8.09 2.95 2.71
CA LEU A 102 7.20 3.54 3.69
C LEU A 102 7.80 4.87 4.15
N ALA A 103 6.99 5.90 4.18
CA ALA A 103 7.33 7.21 4.70
C ALA A 103 6.20 7.73 5.59
N TRP A 104 6.47 8.77 6.36
CA TRP A 104 5.45 9.50 7.11
C TRP A 104 5.82 10.99 7.25
N ASP A 105 4.87 11.78 7.71
CA ASP A 105 5.00 13.23 7.83
C ASP A 105 5.45 13.72 9.23
N GLN A 106 5.75 12.78 10.16
CA GLN A 106 6.04 13.12 11.57
C GLN A 106 7.47 12.78 12.02
N GLU A 107 8.39 12.56 11.11
CA GLU A 107 9.79 12.30 11.48
C GLU A 107 10.40 13.50 12.22
N GLY A 108 10.98 13.25 13.40
CA GLY A 108 11.59 14.28 14.23
C GLY A 108 10.61 15.20 14.97
N THR A 109 9.30 14.93 14.90
CA THR A 109 8.30 15.74 15.59
C THR A 109 8.31 15.46 17.09
N THR A 110 8.27 16.52 17.89
CA THR A 110 8.14 16.41 19.35
C THR A 110 6.67 16.38 19.75
N VAL A 111 6.31 15.37 20.54
CA VAL A 111 4.96 15.23 21.15
C VAL A 111 5.07 15.40 22.64
N ASN A 112 4.39 16.40 23.20
CA ASN A 112 4.40 16.64 24.64
C ASN A 112 3.66 15.54 25.40
N ALA A 113 3.94 15.44 26.68
CA ALA A 113 3.27 14.47 27.56
C ALA A 113 1.75 14.63 27.51
N GLY A 114 1.04 13.53 27.23
CA GLY A 114 -0.41 13.48 27.13
C GLY A 114 -1.00 13.93 25.79
N ASP A 115 -0.18 14.51 24.91
CA ASP A 115 -0.65 14.97 23.59
C ASP A 115 -0.83 13.82 22.61
N VAL A 116 -1.70 14.07 21.61
CA VAL A 116 -1.98 13.17 20.48
C VAL A 116 -1.59 13.88 19.21
N GLN A 117 -0.74 13.25 18.42
CA GLN A 117 -0.24 13.76 17.13
C GLN A 117 -0.83 12.94 15.98
N GLN A 118 -1.51 13.59 15.04
CA GLN A 118 -1.91 12.97 13.79
C GLN A 118 -0.70 12.71 12.92
N ALA A 119 -0.62 11.54 12.32
CA ALA A 119 0.42 11.14 11.39
C ALA A 119 -0.17 10.48 10.16
N ILE A 120 0.43 10.72 9.00
CA ILE A 120 0.05 10.09 7.74
C ILE A 120 1.19 9.17 7.32
N LEU A 121 0.91 7.87 7.30
CA LEU A 121 1.78 6.85 6.71
C LEU A 121 1.53 6.77 5.22
N THR A 122 2.57 6.76 4.41
CA THR A 122 2.50 6.67 2.95
C THR A 122 3.34 5.52 2.45
N LEU A 123 2.67 4.55 1.83
CA LEU A 123 3.30 3.40 1.16
C LEU A 123 3.36 3.69 -0.33
N THR A 124 4.52 3.53 -0.94
CA THR A 124 4.73 3.72 -2.37
C THR A 124 5.28 2.45 -3.00
N VAL A 125 4.62 1.97 -4.05
CA VAL A 125 5.01 0.79 -4.81
C VAL A 125 5.69 1.23 -6.11
N SER A 126 6.91 0.73 -6.35
CA SER A 126 7.64 1.03 -7.58
C SER A 126 6.92 0.52 -8.82
N ASN A 127 6.98 1.27 -9.92
CA ASN A 127 6.50 0.81 -11.24
C ASN A 127 7.26 -0.44 -11.74
N ASN A 128 8.47 -0.66 -11.25
CA ASN A 128 9.35 -1.76 -11.67
C ASN A 128 9.20 -3.01 -10.81
N ILE A 129 8.25 -3.04 -9.89
CA ILE A 129 8.03 -4.20 -9.02
C ILE A 129 7.76 -5.45 -9.87
N ALA A 130 8.48 -6.54 -9.59
CA ALA A 130 8.37 -7.79 -10.29
C ALA A 130 8.53 -8.97 -9.34
N GLY A 131 7.75 -10.04 -9.54
CA GLY A 131 7.85 -11.27 -8.76
C GLY A 131 7.24 -11.20 -7.35
N VAL A 132 6.67 -10.07 -6.96
CA VAL A 132 5.98 -9.88 -5.68
C VAL A 132 4.48 -9.87 -5.92
N THR A 133 3.76 -10.80 -5.33
CA THR A 133 2.28 -10.92 -5.42
C THR A 133 1.58 -10.54 -4.13
N ASP A 134 2.27 -10.67 -3.03
CA ASP A 134 1.85 -10.24 -1.70
C ASP A 134 3.09 -9.86 -0.89
N PHE A 135 2.92 -9.07 0.15
CA PHE A 135 4.00 -8.72 1.05
C PHE A 135 3.49 -8.39 2.45
N SER A 136 4.40 -8.51 3.40
CA SER A 136 4.23 -8.04 4.77
C SER A 136 5.55 -7.46 5.30
N PHE A 137 5.46 -6.62 6.31
CA PHE A 137 6.62 -6.04 6.99
C PHE A 137 6.24 -5.51 8.37
N ASN A 138 7.23 -5.21 9.18
CA ASN A 138 7.03 -4.57 10.47
C ASN A 138 7.18 -3.06 10.35
N ILE A 139 6.24 -2.31 10.89
CA ILE A 139 6.27 -0.85 11.06
C ILE A 139 6.64 -0.59 12.52
N ILE A 140 7.67 0.21 12.76
CA ILE A 140 8.14 0.53 14.10
C ILE A 140 8.07 2.04 14.29
N ILE A 141 7.22 2.48 15.22
CA ILE A 141 7.11 3.88 15.62
C ILE A 141 7.68 3.99 17.03
N GLU A 142 8.70 4.82 17.16
CA GLU A 142 9.43 5.01 18.40
C GLU A 142 9.37 6.46 18.86
N GLY A 143 9.17 6.65 20.16
CA GLY A 143 9.33 7.92 20.83
C GLY A 143 10.59 7.88 21.71
N SER A 144 11.51 8.81 21.50
CA SER A 144 12.72 8.99 22.30
C SER A 144 12.74 10.35 22.97
N GLY A 145 13.17 10.38 24.24
CA GLY A 145 13.27 11.62 25.03
C GLY A 145 14.67 11.88 25.55
#